data_da6358f4e2a86186b1c59ac0a1d0e128
#
_entry.id   da6358f4e2a86186b1c59ac0a1d0e128
#
_cell.length_a   1.000
_cell.length_b   1.000
_cell.length_c   1.000
_cell.angle_alpha   90.00
_cell.angle_beta   90.00
_cell.angle_gamma   90.00
#
_symmetry.space_group_name_H-M   'P 1'
#
loop_
_entity.id
_entity.type
_entity.pdbx_description
1 polymer ?
#
loop_
_entity_poly.entity_id
_entity_poly.type
_entity_poly.pdbx_seq_one_letter_code
_entity_poly.pdbx_strand_id
1 'polypeptide(L)'
;MASVATWDRSASSPYLQEQSGKEKVKWNFASLAERGEYFSEKPPTPLLDTIDYPIHMKNLSTKELKQLADEPRSDVIFNVSKTGGHLGSSLGVIELTVAIHYVFNAPQDRILWDVGHQSYPHKILTGRRNMMPTLRQTDGLCGFTKRSESNYDCFGAGHSSTTISAGLGMAVGRDLQGRKNHVVAVIGDGAMIAGQAYEAMNNAGYLDSDMIVILNDNKQVSLPTANLDGPIPPVGALSSALSRLQSNRPLRELREVAKGVTKQIGGSMHELAAKVDEYARGLISGSGSTLFEELGLYYIGPVDGHNIDDLTAILKEVKSTKTTGPVSIHVVNPQ
;
A
#
# COMPACT_ATOMS: atom_id res chain seq x y z
N MET A 1 20.69 -29.96 -3.99
CA MET A 1 21.31 -29.22 -5.11
C MET A 1 20.20 -28.44 -5.79
N ALA A 2 20.09 -27.17 -5.54
CA ALA A 2 19.08 -26.29 -6.14
C ALA A 2 19.70 -25.64 -7.38
N SER A 3 19.08 -25.86 -8.55
CA SER A 3 19.50 -25.27 -9.81
C SER A 3 19.21 -23.78 -9.83
N VAL A 4 20.22 -22.98 -10.07
CA VAL A 4 20.11 -21.55 -10.32
C VAL A 4 19.50 -21.38 -11.71
N ALA A 5 18.29 -20.84 -11.79
CA ALA A 5 17.68 -20.47 -13.06
C ALA A 5 18.39 -19.23 -13.62
N THR A 6 19.07 -19.39 -14.74
CA THR A 6 19.64 -18.29 -15.52
C THR A 6 18.53 -17.63 -16.33
N TRP A 7 18.35 -16.32 -16.15
CA TRP A 7 17.43 -15.51 -16.96
C TRP A 7 17.94 -15.30 -18.37
N ASP A 8 17.13 -15.69 -19.36
CA ASP A 8 17.40 -15.40 -20.76
C ASP A 8 17.10 -13.93 -21.09
N ARG A 9 18.04 -13.26 -21.75
CA ARG A 9 18.08 -11.81 -21.98
C ARG A 9 17.37 -11.35 -23.26
N SER A 10 16.55 -12.17 -23.91
CA SER A 10 16.08 -11.88 -25.27
C SER A 10 14.61 -11.47 -25.44
N ALA A 11 13.84 -11.22 -24.39
CA ALA A 11 12.44 -10.81 -24.53
C ALA A 11 12.26 -9.29 -24.35
N SER A 12 12.26 -8.56 -25.47
CA SER A 12 11.79 -7.18 -25.56
C SER A 12 10.28 -7.12 -25.53
N SER A 13 9.67 -6.48 -24.54
CA SER A 13 8.24 -6.26 -24.45
C SER A 13 7.75 -5.17 -25.41
N PRO A 14 6.69 -5.41 -26.22
CA PRO A 14 6.19 -4.47 -27.24
C PRO A 14 5.23 -3.38 -26.74
N TYR A 15 5.03 -3.22 -25.43
CA TYR A 15 3.94 -2.38 -24.88
C TYR A 15 4.31 -0.95 -24.48
N LEU A 16 5.39 -0.36 -25.03
CA LEU A 16 5.75 1.02 -24.72
C LEU A 16 5.82 1.88 -25.99
N GLN A 17 4.69 2.07 -26.67
CA GLN A 17 4.52 3.17 -27.62
C GLN A 17 3.18 3.88 -27.44
N GLU A 18 3.30 5.21 -27.41
CA GLU A 18 2.28 6.28 -27.53
C GLU A 18 1.50 6.69 -26.29
N GLN A 19 1.95 7.84 -25.71
CA GLN A 19 1.11 9.05 -25.66
C GLN A 19 1.95 10.32 -25.40
N SER A 20 1.62 11.36 -26.14
CA SER A 20 2.32 12.59 -26.41
C SER A 20 2.38 13.63 -25.29
N GLY A 21 3.48 14.37 -25.19
CA GLY A 21 3.47 15.80 -24.96
C GLY A 21 3.52 16.33 -23.53
N LYS A 22 4.42 15.80 -22.70
CA LYS A 22 5.12 16.55 -21.64
C LYS A 22 6.47 15.82 -21.45
N GLU A 23 7.57 16.54 -21.41
CA GLU A 23 8.88 15.96 -21.13
C GLU A 23 8.88 15.31 -19.73
N LYS A 24 8.43 14.07 -19.70
CA LYS A 24 8.73 13.15 -18.60
C LYS A 24 10.13 12.64 -18.92
N VAL A 25 11.09 12.87 -18.05
CA VAL A 25 12.37 12.17 -18.06
C VAL A 25 12.05 10.68 -18.08
N LYS A 26 12.05 10.08 -19.26
CA LYS A 26 11.88 8.64 -19.43
C LYS A 26 13.19 8.00 -18.98
N TRP A 27 13.19 7.49 -17.76
CA TRP A 27 14.26 6.61 -17.32
C TRP A 27 14.20 5.33 -18.14
N ASN A 28 15.10 5.22 -19.11
CA ASN A 28 15.24 4.01 -19.90
C ASN A 28 16.13 3.03 -19.15
N PHE A 29 15.51 2.24 -18.29
CA PHE A 29 16.20 1.25 -17.45
C PHE A 29 16.97 0.20 -18.26
N ALA A 30 16.53 -0.13 -19.47
CA ALA A 30 17.25 -1.06 -20.35
C ALA A 30 18.60 -0.49 -20.83
N SER A 31 18.65 0.79 -21.18
CA SER A 31 19.91 1.43 -21.63
C SER A 31 20.90 1.69 -20.50
N LEU A 32 20.41 1.73 -19.25
CA LEU A 32 21.26 1.81 -18.06
C LEU A 32 21.86 0.45 -17.69
N ALA A 33 21.12 -0.68 -17.92
CA ALA A 33 21.62 -2.03 -17.70
C ALA A 33 22.81 -2.39 -18.60
N GLU A 34 22.78 -1.89 -19.83
CA GLU A 34 23.85 -2.17 -20.81
C GLU A 34 25.16 -1.44 -20.52
N ARG A 35 25.14 -0.35 -19.74
CA ARG A 35 26.34 0.45 -19.45
C ARG A 35 27.08 0.03 -18.19
N GLY A 36 26.51 -0.82 -17.34
CA GLY A 36 27.15 -1.21 -16.07
C GLY A 36 27.32 -0.06 -15.06
N GLU A 37 26.76 1.12 -15.35
CA GLU A 37 26.91 2.36 -14.59
C GLU A 37 25.73 2.61 -13.64
N TYR A 38 25.16 1.55 -13.07
CA TYR A 38 24.09 1.73 -12.09
C TYR A 38 24.63 2.37 -10.82
N PHE A 39 24.25 3.63 -10.61
CA PHE A 39 24.41 4.32 -9.33
C PHE A 39 25.77 4.08 -8.67
N SER A 40 26.87 4.51 -9.34
CA SER A 40 28.19 4.55 -8.70
C SER A 40 28.14 5.39 -7.42
N GLU A 41 27.27 6.39 -7.37
CA GLU A 41 27.08 7.29 -6.25
C GLU A 41 25.64 7.22 -5.69
N LYS A 42 25.56 7.38 -4.39
CA LYS A 42 24.26 7.47 -3.70
C LYS A 42 23.54 8.74 -4.16
N PRO A 43 22.27 8.65 -4.58
CA PRO A 43 21.50 9.83 -4.97
C PRO A 43 21.36 10.82 -3.78
N PRO A 44 21.33 12.13 -4.04
CA PRO A 44 21.12 13.12 -3.00
C PRO A 44 19.71 13.00 -2.40
N THR A 45 19.63 13.04 -1.09
CA THR A 45 18.38 12.86 -0.33
C THR A 45 18.29 13.88 0.80
N PRO A 46 18.32 15.19 0.49
CA PRO A 46 18.51 16.23 1.49
C PRO A 46 17.43 16.27 2.56
N LEU A 47 16.19 15.98 2.24
CA LEU A 47 15.11 15.93 3.21
C LEU A 47 15.13 14.63 4.02
N LEU A 48 15.29 13.48 3.36
CA LEU A 48 15.39 12.18 4.01
C LEU A 48 16.61 12.09 4.96
N ASP A 49 17.68 12.83 4.69
CA ASP A 49 18.86 12.89 5.55
C ASP A 49 18.56 13.54 6.92
N THR A 50 17.43 14.26 7.03
CA THR A 50 16.94 14.84 8.30
C THR A 50 15.90 13.97 9.00
N ILE A 51 15.50 12.86 8.39
CA ILE A 51 14.42 11.98 8.86
C ILE A 51 14.96 10.63 9.30
N ASP A 52 15.16 10.43 10.59
CA ASP A 52 15.51 9.14 11.16
C ASP A 52 14.27 8.33 11.58
N TYR A 53 13.26 9.02 12.10
CA TYR A 53 12.07 8.41 12.67
C TYR A 53 10.79 9.12 12.22
N PRO A 54 9.64 8.45 12.27
CA PRO A 54 8.35 9.01 11.84
C PRO A 54 7.98 10.33 12.53
N ILE A 55 8.45 10.55 13.75
CA ILE A 55 8.19 11.79 14.49
C ILE A 55 8.75 13.03 13.77
N HIS A 56 9.86 12.88 13.04
CA HIS A 56 10.48 13.99 12.29
C HIS A 56 9.64 14.42 11.08
N MET A 57 8.71 13.58 10.63
CA MET A 57 7.84 13.87 9.48
C MET A 57 6.59 14.67 9.84
N LYS A 58 6.22 14.73 11.13
CA LYS A 58 4.88 15.19 11.56
C LYS A 58 4.55 16.63 11.21
N ASN A 59 5.55 17.49 11.03
CA ASN A 59 5.38 18.91 10.72
C ASN A 59 5.67 19.24 9.24
N LEU A 60 5.92 18.25 8.39
CA LEU A 60 6.18 18.49 6.99
C LEU A 60 4.91 18.97 6.27
N SER A 61 5.11 19.92 5.37
CA SER A 61 4.06 20.35 4.43
C SER A 61 3.80 19.25 3.40
N THR A 62 2.67 19.33 2.71
CA THR A 62 2.33 18.39 1.64
C THR A 62 3.39 18.37 0.52
N LYS A 63 3.99 19.54 0.21
CA LYS A 63 5.07 19.61 -0.79
C LYS A 63 6.30 18.84 -0.33
N GLU A 64 6.67 18.98 0.94
CA GLU A 64 7.79 18.23 1.52
C GLU A 64 7.50 16.73 1.62
N LEU A 65 6.25 16.33 1.88
CA LEU A 65 5.87 14.91 1.85
C LEU A 65 6.01 14.30 0.45
N LYS A 66 5.72 15.03 -0.62
CA LYS A 66 5.95 14.57 -2.00
C LYS A 66 7.43 14.41 -2.28
N GLN A 67 8.24 15.41 -1.90
CA GLN A 67 9.69 15.29 -2.00
C GLN A 67 10.21 14.11 -1.17
N LEU A 68 9.71 13.96 0.06
CA LEU A 68 10.10 12.85 0.93
C LEU A 68 9.71 11.49 0.34
N ALA A 69 8.69 11.36 -0.49
CA ALA A 69 8.37 10.11 -1.18
C ALA A 69 9.38 9.79 -2.29
N ASP A 70 9.86 10.78 -3.03
CA ASP A 70 10.84 10.58 -4.10
C ASP A 70 12.22 10.14 -3.59
N GLU A 71 12.64 10.65 -2.44
CA GLU A 71 13.96 10.37 -1.89
C GLU A 71 14.12 8.92 -1.38
N PRO A 72 13.20 8.32 -0.58
CA PRO A 72 13.23 6.89 -0.26
C PRO A 72 13.10 5.99 -1.49
N ARG A 73 12.40 6.43 -2.54
CA ARG A 73 12.32 5.70 -3.82
C ARG A 73 13.72 5.52 -4.40
N SER A 74 14.46 6.61 -4.49
CA SER A 74 15.84 6.60 -4.96
C SER A 74 16.76 5.77 -4.06
N ASP A 75 16.60 5.88 -2.74
CA ASP A 75 17.40 5.13 -1.75
C ASP A 75 17.11 3.61 -1.81
N VAL A 76 15.85 3.20 -2.00
CA VAL A 76 15.46 1.80 -2.20
C VAL A 76 16.07 1.25 -3.48
N ILE A 77 15.96 1.96 -4.61
CA ILE A 77 16.55 1.54 -5.88
C ILE A 77 18.05 1.36 -5.74
N PHE A 78 18.75 2.34 -5.14
CA PHE A 78 20.20 2.31 -4.94
C PHE A 78 20.65 1.10 -4.10
N ASN A 79 19.97 0.82 -2.97
CA ASN A 79 20.38 -0.27 -2.10
C ASN A 79 20.00 -1.63 -2.70
N VAL A 80 18.77 -1.79 -3.21
CA VAL A 80 18.29 -3.07 -3.73
C VAL A 80 18.99 -3.47 -5.03
N SER A 81 19.46 -2.50 -5.84
CA SER A 81 20.29 -2.81 -7.00
C SER A 81 21.61 -3.53 -6.64
N LYS A 82 22.11 -3.31 -5.41
CA LYS A 82 23.34 -3.92 -4.89
C LYS A 82 23.10 -5.20 -4.08
N THR A 83 22.05 -5.21 -3.26
CA THR A 83 21.76 -6.31 -2.32
C THR A 83 20.81 -7.35 -2.90
N GLY A 84 20.07 -7.01 -3.96
CA GLY A 84 18.91 -7.76 -4.39
C GLY A 84 17.73 -7.60 -3.43
N GLY A 85 16.54 -8.05 -3.82
CA GLY A 85 15.37 -8.00 -2.97
C GLY A 85 14.07 -7.69 -3.72
N HIS A 86 13.05 -7.31 -2.97
CA HIS A 86 11.69 -7.06 -3.47
C HIS A 86 11.56 -5.59 -3.91
N LEU A 87 12.09 -5.26 -5.10
CA LEU A 87 12.10 -3.88 -5.59
C LEU A 87 10.71 -3.37 -5.93
N GLY A 88 10.00 -4.02 -6.86
CA GLY A 88 8.70 -3.56 -7.35
C GLY A 88 7.66 -3.40 -6.25
N SER A 89 7.51 -4.40 -5.37
CA SER A 89 6.58 -4.32 -4.25
C SER A 89 6.90 -3.21 -3.25
N SER A 90 8.18 -2.88 -3.07
CA SER A 90 8.59 -1.76 -2.19
C SER A 90 8.38 -0.41 -2.86
N LEU A 91 8.59 -0.29 -4.18
CA LEU A 91 8.36 0.95 -4.92
C LEU A 91 6.88 1.32 -4.99
N GLY A 92 5.99 0.33 -5.09
CA GLY A 92 4.54 0.53 -5.14
C GLY A 92 3.92 1.05 -3.84
N VAL A 93 4.64 1.03 -2.71
CA VAL A 93 4.09 1.45 -1.41
C VAL A 93 4.82 2.64 -0.78
N ILE A 94 5.63 3.35 -1.55
CA ILE A 94 6.42 4.47 -0.98
C ILE A 94 5.52 5.57 -0.45
N GLU A 95 4.62 6.11 -1.27
CA GLU A 95 3.70 7.17 -0.89
C GLU A 95 2.77 6.72 0.24
N LEU A 96 2.28 5.49 0.15
CA LEU A 96 1.46 4.88 1.20
C LEU A 96 2.24 4.78 2.52
N THR A 97 3.50 4.36 2.48
CA THR A 97 4.35 4.26 3.69
C THR A 97 4.60 5.63 4.30
N VAL A 98 4.91 6.64 3.48
CA VAL A 98 5.08 8.03 3.94
C VAL A 98 3.78 8.55 4.57
N ALA A 99 2.63 8.34 3.91
CA ALA A 99 1.33 8.76 4.42
C ALA A 99 0.96 8.09 5.75
N ILE A 100 1.16 6.77 5.86
CA ILE A 100 0.92 6.02 7.11
C ILE A 100 1.79 6.58 8.24
N HIS A 101 3.10 6.73 8.03
CA HIS A 101 4.00 7.22 9.07
C HIS A 101 3.81 8.71 9.38
N TYR A 102 3.31 9.48 8.43
CA TYR A 102 2.92 10.88 8.67
C TYR A 102 1.66 10.98 9.53
N VAL A 103 0.68 10.12 9.33
CA VAL A 103 -0.61 10.18 10.03
C VAL A 103 -0.56 9.45 11.36
N PHE A 104 -0.14 8.20 11.40
CA PHE A 104 -0.15 7.35 12.60
C PHE A 104 1.12 7.53 13.45
N ASN A 105 1.00 7.29 14.75
CA ASN A 105 2.08 7.49 15.74
C ASN A 105 2.76 6.14 16.07
N ALA A 106 3.45 5.55 15.09
CA ALA A 106 4.26 4.37 15.35
C ALA A 106 5.45 4.72 16.26
N PRO A 107 5.88 3.82 17.16
CA PRO A 107 5.42 2.43 17.34
C PRO A 107 4.21 2.23 18.25
N GLN A 108 3.63 3.32 18.82
CA GLN A 108 2.44 3.23 19.68
C GLN A 108 1.25 2.67 18.88
N ASP A 109 0.95 3.29 17.73
CA ASP A 109 0.06 2.71 16.72
C ASP A 109 0.77 1.51 16.08
N ARG A 110 0.05 0.42 15.88
CA ARG A 110 0.59 -0.83 15.35
C ARG A 110 0.41 -0.90 13.85
N ILE A 111 1.52 -0.91 13.10
CA ILE A 111 1.53 -1.02 11.65
C ILE A 111 2.09 -2.37 11.28
N LEU A 112 1.28 -3.18 10.57
CA LEU A 112 1.62 -4.52 10.16
C LEU A 112 1.71 -4.57 8.63
N TRP A 113 2.75 -5.23 8.12
CA TRP A 113 2.99 -5.41 6.68
C TRP A 113 2.86 -6.88 6.34
N ASP A 114 1.84 -7.25 5.54
CA ASP A 114 1.65 -8.64 5.14
C ASP A 114 2.84 -9.14 4.32
N VAL A 115 3.27 -10.38 4.58
CA VAL A 115 4.55 -10.94 4.11
C VAL A 115 5.76 -10.12 4.59
N GLY A 116 5.69 -8.80 4.57
CA GLY A 116 6.78 -7.87 4.88
C GLY A 116 7.76 -7.59 3.73
N HIS A 117 7.50 -8.13 2.54
CA HIS A 117 8.31 -7.91 1.33
C HIS A 117 8.24 -6.48 0.79
N GLN A 118 7.25 -5.73 1.19
CA GLN A 118 7.01 -4.31 0.86
C GLN A 118 7.47 -3.36 1.97
N SER A 119 8.31 -3.81 2.92
CA SER A 119 8.66 -3.05 4.13
C SER A 119 9.94 -2.22 4.03
N TYR A 120 10.59 -2.14 2.86
CA TYR A 120 11.86 -1.40 2.76
C TYR A 120 11.70 0.10 3.02
N PRO A 121 10.68 0.80 2.49
CA PRO A 121 10.43 2.20 2.86
C PRO A 121 10.14 2.36 4.36
N HIS A 122 9.40 1.41 4.96
CA HIS A 122 9.16 1.38 6.39
C HIS A 122 10.48 1.27 7.19
N LYS A 123 11.41 0.40 6.79
CA LYS A 123 12.72 0.27 7.45
C LYS A 123 13.53 1.58 7.34
N ILE A 124 13.53 2.21 6.17
CA ILE A 124 14.21 3.48 5.94
C ILE A 124 13.68 4.57 6.89
N LEU A 125 12.36 4.72 6.97
CA LEU A 125 11.71 5.76 7.77
C LEU A 125 11.64 5.45 9.29
N THR A 126 12.17 4.30 9.72
CA THR A 126 12.14 3.85 11.12
C THR A 126 13.53 3.52 11.69
N GLY A 127 14.54 4.31 11.30
CA GLY A 127 15.88 4.31 11.89
C GLY A 127 16.85 3.26 11.35
N ARG A 128 16.49 2.53 10.28
CA ARG A 128 17.33 1.45 9.73
C ARG A 128 17.96 1.78 8.37
N ARG A 129 17.87 3.03 7.94
CA ARG A 129 18.38 3.46 6.64
C ARG A 129 19.85 3.17 6.44
N ASN A 130 20.68 3.44 7.46
CA ASN A 130 22.12 3.21 7.40
C ASN A 130 22.49 1.72 7.30
N MET A 131 21.57 0.83 7.66
CA MET A 131 21.74 -0.61 7.57
C MET A 131 21.22 -1.20 6.25
N MET A 132 20.56 -0.42 5.39
CA MET A 132 20.02 -0.90 4.11
C MET A 132 21.07 -1.58 3.21
N PRO A 133 22.35 -1.18 3.18
CA PRO A 133 23.38 -1.90 2.45
C PRO A 133 23.60 -3.36 2.91
N THR A 134 23.13 -3.74 4.08
CA THR A 134 23.22 -5.11 4.62
C THR A 134 21.93 -5.92 4.42
N LEU A 135 20.98 -5.38 3.65
CA LEU A 135 19.68 -6.02 3.44
C LEU A 135 19.83 -7.43 2.87
N ARG A 136 19.17 -8.41 3.51
CA ARG A 136 19.18 -9.83 3.13
C ARG A 136 20.55 -10.52 3.21
N GLN A 137 21.53 -9.92 3.86
CA GLN A 137 22.83 -10.52 4.11
C GLN A 137 22.89 -11.18 5.50
N THR A 138 23.83 -12.07 5.68
CA THR A 138 24.10 -12.68 7.00
C THR A 138 24.41 -11.59 8.02
N ASP A 139 23.77 -11.67 9.18
CA ASP A 139 23.86 -10.66 10.26
C ASP A 139 23.43 -9.24 9.89
N GLY A 140 22.85 -9.06 8.70
CA GLY A 140 22.28 -7.81 8.22
C GLY A 140 20.77 -7.70 8.42
N LEU A 141 20.17 -6.69 7.78
CA LEU A 141 18.72 -6.49 7.81
C LEU A 141 17.97 -7.63 7.13
N CYS A 142 16.92 -8.11 7.79
CA CYS A 142 15.98 -9.06 7.22
C CYS A 142 15.23 -8.45 6.03
N GLY A 143 14.93 -9.25 5.01
CA GLY A 143 14.10 -8.83 3.87
C GLY A 143 12.61 -8.64 4.20
N PHE A 144 12.21 -8.95 5.43
CA PHE A 144 10.85 -8.85 5.97
C PHE A 144 10.87 -8.06 7.28
N THR A 145 9.69 -7.73 7.83
CA THR A 145 9.60 -7.19 9.18
C THR A 145 10.04 -8.23 10.21
N LYS A 146 10.81 -7.79 11.22
CA LYS A 146 11.37 -8.68 12.26
C LYS A 146 11.40 -7.96 13.61
N ARG A 147 10.65 -8.47 14.57
CA ARG A 147 10.48 -7.85 15.90
C ARG A 147 11.80 -7.62 16.66
N SER A 148 12.81 -8.44 16.43
CA SER A 148 14.12 -8.28 17.05
C SER A 148 14.98 -7.18 16.40
N GLU A 149 14.59 -6.64 15.26
CA GLU A 149 15.29 -5.54 14.60
C GLU A 149 14.84 -4.17 15.09
N SER A 150 13.54 -4.02 15.37
CA SER A 150 12.97 -2.71 15.68
C SER A 150 11.66 -2.82 16.43
N ASN A 151 11.42 -1.88 17.36
CA ASN A 151 10.11 -1.71 18.01
C ASN A 151 8.99 -1.28 17.04
N TYR A 152 9.36 -0.78 15.85
CA TYR A 152 8.42 -0.44 14.79
C TYR A 152 7.89 -1.68 14.06
N ASP A 153 8.59 -2.80 14.13
CA ASP A 153 8.16 -4.08 13.58
C ASP A 153 7.33 -4.85 14.64
N CYS A 154 6.07 -4.46 14.80
CA CYS A 154 5.20 -5.03 15.83
C CYS A 154 4.83 -6.51 15.57
N PHE A 155 5.00 -6.99 14.33
CA PHE A 155 4.73 -8.38 13.93
C PHE A 155 5.86 -8.90 13.01
N GLY A 156 6.34 -10.12 13.29
CA GLY A 156 7.28 -10.82 12.42
C GLY A 156 6.51 -11.44 11.25
N ALA A 157 6.98 -11.20 10.03
CA ALA A 157 6.31 -11.62 8.83
C ALA A 157 7.15 -12.63 8.00
N GLY A 158 6.76 -12.90 6.77
CA GLY A 158 7.33 -13.88 5.86
C GLY A 158 6.27 -14.83 5.27
N HIS A 159 5.13 -14.98 5.95
CA HIS A 159 3.94 -15.67 5.46
C HIS A 159 2.88 -14.69 4.98
N SER A 160 2.28 -14.97 3.82
CA SER A 160 1.17 -14.19 3.29
C SER A 160 -0.12 -14.42 4.08
N SER A 161 -1.02 -13.42 4.00
CA SER A 161 -2.42 -13.51 4.50
C SER A 161 -2.56 -13.57 6.02
N THR A 162 -1.49 -13.34 6.78
CA THR A 162 -1.48 -13.47 8.25
C THR A 162 -1.77 -12.14 8.97
N THR A 163 -1.59 -11.03 8.27
CA THR A 163 -1.54 -9.70 8.88
C THR A 163 -2.88 -9.24 9.42
N ILE A 164 -3.98 -9.56 8.76
CA ILE A 164 -5.32 -9.19 9.24
C ILE A 164 -5.62 -9.93 10.55
N SER A 165 -5.36 -11.24 10.62
CA SER A 165 -5.53 -12.03 11.86
C SER A 165 -4.67 -11.51 13.01
N ALA A 166 -3.40 -11.21 12.73
CA ALA A 166 -2.49 -10.65 13.73
C ALA A 166 -2.95 -9.25 14.19
N GLY A 167 -3.39 -8.41 13.25
CA GLY A 167 -3.93 -7.09 13.53
C GLY A 167 -5.21 -7.15 14.38
N LEU A 168 -6.12 -8.08 14.05
CA LEU A 168 -7.32 -8.33 14.84
C LEU A 168 -6.97 -8.73 16.28
N GLY A 169 -6.06 -9.67 16.45
CA GLY A 169 -5.59 -10.06 17.78
C GLY A 169 -4.98 -8.88 18.58
N MET A 170 -4.25 -7.98 17.89
CA MET A 170 -3.72 -6.76 18.53
C MET A 170 -4.82 -5.76 18.86
N ALA A 171 -5.84 -5.60 18.02
CA ALA A 171 -6.97 -4.71 18.27
C ALA A 171 -7.80 -5.20 19.46
N VAL A 172 -8.15 -6.47 19.49
CA VAL A 172 -8.86 -7.09 20.63
C VAL A 172 -8.05 -6.98 21.93
N GLY A 173 -6.74 -7.30 21.86
CA GLY A 173 -5.85 -7.18 23.02
C GLY A 173 -5.70 -5.73 23.51
N ARG A 174 -5.70 -4.74 22.61
CA ARG A 174 -5.74 -3.31 22.92
C ARG A 174 -7.02 -2.96 23.68
N ASP A 175 -8.16 -3.39 23.17
CA ASP A 175 -9.48 -3.07 23.72
C ASP A 175 -9.67 -3.69 25.12
N LEU A 176 -9.26 -4.95 25.30
CA LEU A 176 -9.25 -5.61 26.60
C LEU A 176 -8.37 -4.90 27.64
N GLN A 177 -7.34 -4.19 27.19
CA GLN A 177 -6.45 -3.40 28.06
C GLN A 177 -6.89 -1.94 28.22
N GLY A 178 -8.00 -1.53 27.62
CA GLY A 178 -8.48 -0.13 27.65
C GLY A 178 -7.56 0.86 26.96
N ARG A 179 -6.69 0.39 26.06
CA ARG A 179 -5.79 1.26 25.28
C ARG A 179 -6.53 1.83 24.06
N LYS A 180 -5.95 2.88 23.45
CA LYS A 180 -6.60 3.61 22.32
C LYS A 180 -5.69 3.79 21.09
N ASN A 181 -4.64 3.01 21.00
CA ASN A 181 -3.77 3.05 19.82
C ASN A 181 -4.44 2.41 18.60
N HIS A 182 -4.14 2.93 17.41
CA HIS A 182 -4.63 2.36 16.16
C HIS A 182 -3.88 1.08 15.78
N VAL A 183 -4.56 0.22 15.03
CA VAL A 183 -3.98 -0.98 14.41
C VAL A 183 -4.24 -0.90 12.92
N VAL A 184 -3.16 -0.87 12.12
CA VAL A 184 -3.19 -0.76 10.66
C VAL A 184 -2.54 -2.00 10.07
N ALA A 185 -3.30 -2.77 9.29
CA ALA A 185 -2.84 -3.96 8.59
C ALA A 185 -2.77 -3.68 7.09
N VAL A 186 -1.58 -3.69 6.49
CA VAL A 186 -1.37 -3.50 5.06
C VAL A 186 -1.20 -4.87 4.41
N ILE A 187 -2.06 -5.20 3.46
CA ILE A 187 -2.08 -6.48 2.74
C ILE A 187 -2.14 -6.26 1.24
N GLY A 188 -1.36 -7.03 0.47
CA GLY A 188 -1.42 -7.01 -0.99
C GLY A 188 -2.57 -7.85 -1.55
N ASP A 189 -3.02 -7.54 -2.76
CA ASP A 189 -4.06 -8.27 -3.49
C ASP A 189 -3.72 -9.76 -3.66
N GLY A 190 -2.46 -10.07 -3.95
CA GLY A 190 -1.98 -11.45 -4.04
C GLY A 190 -2.07 -12.23 -2.72
N ALA A 191 -2.02 -11.57 -1.58
CA ALA A 191 -2.18 -12.20 -0.27
C ALA A 191 -3.65 -12.34 0.15
N MET A 192 -4.57 -11.63 -0.50
CA MET A 192 -6.01 -11.75 -0.27
C MET A 192 -6.64 -13.03 -0.85
N ILE A 193 -5.88 -13.83 -1.61
CA ILE A 193 -6.41 -15.08 -2.20
C ILE A 193 -6.58 -16.22 -1.19
N ALA A 194 -5.95 -16.14 -0.03
CA ALA A 194 -6.02 -17.20 0.97
C ALA A 194 -7.25 -17.06 1.88
N GLY A 195 -7.91 -18.16 2.19
CA GLY A 195 -9.11 -18.19 3.03
C GLY A 195 -8.93 -17.56 4.40
N GLN A 196 -7.70 -17.63 4.97
CA GLN A 196 -7.36 -17.02 6.25
C GLN A 196 -7.59 -15.50 6.29
N ALA A 197 -7.38 -14.79 5.18
CA ALA A 197 -7.66 -13.35 5.11
C ALA A 197 -9.17 -13.06 5.24
N TYR A 198 -9.99 -13.86 4.58
CA TYR A 198 -11.45 -13.74 4.65
C TYR A 198 -12.00 -14.11 6.03
N GLU A 199 -11.46 -15.18 6.63
CA GLU A 199 -11.81 -15.57 8.00
C GLU A 199 -11.51 -14.44 8.98
N ALA A 200 -10.33 -13.82 8.84
CA ALA A 200 -9.92 -12.71 9.71
C ALA A 200 -10.81 -11.48 9.53
N MET A 201 -11.18 -11.12 8.29
CA MET A 201 -12.11 -10.02 8.03
C MET A 201 -13.50 -10.29 8.58
N ASN A 202 -14.03 -11.49 8.37
CA ASN A 202 -15.34 -11.89 8.92
C ASN A 202 -15.35 -11.81 10.45
N ASN A 203 -14.28 -12.26 11.11
CA ASN A 203 -14.14 -12.14 12.55
C ASN A 203 -13.98 -10.70 13.02
N ALA A 204 -13.27 -9.86 12.26
CA ALA A 204 -13.12 -8.44 12.58
C ALA A 204 -14.48 -7.71 12.53
N GLY A 205 -15.27 -7.98 11.47
CA GLY A 205 -16.64 -7.45 11.36
C GLY A 205 -17.57 -7.96 12.46
N TYR A 206 -17.54 -9.26 12.77
CA TYR A 206 -18.35 -9.85 13.83
C TYR A 206 -18.04 -9.28 15.22
N LEU A 207 -16.76 -9.02 15.50
CA LEU A 207 -16.30 -8.46 16.78
C LEU A 207 -16.38 -6.93 16.83
N ASP A 208 -16.77 -6.29 15.74
CA ASP A 208 -16.82 -4.83 15.60
C ASP A 208 -15.49 -4.16 16.02
N SER A 209 -14.37 -4.79 15.66
CA SER A 209 -13.04 -4.39 16.12
C SER A 209 -12.56 -3.15 15.38
N ASP A 210 -12.22 -2.09 16.11
CA ASP A 210 -11.63 -0.88 15.56
C ASP A 210 -10.21 -1.15 15.04
N MET A 211 -10.12 -1.49 13.74
CA MET A 211 -8.86 -1.68 13.02
C MET A 211 -8.98 -1.20 11.58
N ILE A 212 -7.85 -0.89 10.98
CA ILE A 212 -7.77 -0.42 9.60
C ILE A 212 -7.06 -1.48 8.77
N VAL A 213 -7.73 -1.98 7.74
CA VAL A 213 -7.15 -2.87 6.73
C VAL A 213 -6.90 -2.06 5.46
N ILE A 214 -5.66 -1.99 5.00
CA ILE A 214 -5.31 -1.33 3.75
C ILE A 214 -5.00 -2.40 2.72
N LEU A 215 -5.89 -2.55 1.73
CA LEU A 215 -5.64 -3.39 0.57
C LEU A 215 -4.80 -2.62 -0.44
N ASN A 216 -3.57 -3.06 -0.64
CA ASN A 216 -2.66 -2.53 -1.65
C ASN A 216 -2.80 -3.36 -2.93
N ASP A 217 -3.56 -2.87 -3.90
CA ASP A 217 -3.87 -3.56 -5.17
C ASP A 217 -2.97 -3.03 -6.29
N ASN A 218 -1.97 -3.80 -6.66
CA ASN A 218 -1.11 -3.51 -7.81
C ASN A 218 -1.43 -4.39 -9.03
N LYS A 219 -2.46 -5.21 -8.95
CA LYS A 219 -2.89 -6.16 -9.98
C LYS A 219 -1.83 -7.20 -10.35
N GLN A 220 -0.87 -7.44 -9.46
CA GLN A 220 0.20 -8.40 -9.69
C GLN A 220 0.21 -9.49 -8.62
N VAL A 221 0.20 -10.74 -9.07
CA VAL A 221 0.42 -11.91 -8.21
C VAL A 221 1.87 -12.33 -8.34
N SER A 222 2.47 -12.69 -7.22
CA SER A 222 3.89 -13.10 -7.14
C SER A 222 4.22 -14.39 -7.90
N LEU A 223 3.23 -15.09 -8.42
CA LEU A 223 3.44 -16.30 -9.22
C LEU A 223 3.56 -15.94 -10.70
N PRO A 224 4.60 -16.41 -11.41
CA PRO A 224 4.69 -16.21 -12.84
C PRO A 224 3.54 -16.95 -13.53
N THR A 225 2.53 -16.19 -13.95
CA THR A 225 1.43 -16.71 -14.79
C THR A 225 1.82 -16.77 -16.28
N ALA A 226 3.07 -16.42 -16.60
CA ALA A 226 3.57 -16.22 -17.96
C ALA A 226 3.72 -17.51 -18.81
N ASN A 227 3.48 -18.70 -18.24
CA ASN A 227 3.63 -19.97 -18.96
C ASN A 227 2.31 -20.66 -19.28
N LEU A 228 1.19 -19.99 -19.13
CA LEU A 228 -0.08 -20.49 -19.59
C LEU A 228 -0.37 -19.86 -20.96
N ASP A 229 -0.14 -20.61 -22.02
CA ASP A 229 -0.59 -20.30 -23.40
C ASP A 229 -2.12 -20.24 -23.40
N GLY A 230 -2.68 -19.11 -23.02
CA GLY A 230 -4.12 -18.88 -22.98
C GLY A 230 -4.45 -17.47 -22.46
N PRO A 231 -5.70 -17.01 -22.62
CA PRO A 231 -6.12 -15.74 -22.02
C PRO A 231 -5.86 -15.84 -20.52
N ILE A 232 -5.10 -14.87 -19.99
CA ILE A 232 -4.70 -14.79 -18.59
C ILE A 232 -5.96 -14.98 -17.73
N PRO A 233 -6.06 -16.07 -16.93
CA PRO A 233 -7.21 -16.25 -16.06
C PRO A 233 -7.27 -15.05 -15.11
N PRO A 234 -8.47 -14.51 -14.84
CA PRO A 234 -8.61 -13.39 -13.94
C PRO A 234 -8.00 -13.79 -12.59
N VAL A 235 -7.02 -13.01 -12.17
CA VAL A 235 -6.31 -13.18 -10.91
C VAL A 235 -7.31 -13.05 -9.77
N GLY A 236 -7.81 -14.17 -9.29
CA GLY A 236 -8.80 -14.27 -8.23
C GLY A 236 -10.18 -13.66 -8.53
N ALA A 237 -11.22 -14.20 -7.93
CA ALA A 237 -12.58 -13.67 -8.04
C ALA A 237 -12.67 -12.23 -7.51
N LEU A 238 -11.89 -11.89 -6.49
CA LEU A 238 -11.84 -10.55 -5.90
C LEU A 238 -11.28 -9.52 -6.87
N SER A 239 -10.10 -9.75 -7.46
CA SER A 239 -9.51 -8.85 -8.46
C SER A 239 -10.41 -8.70 -9.69
N SER A 240 -11.08 -9.78 -10.08
CA SER A 240 -12.05 -9.77 -11.18
C SER A 240 -13.30 -8.96 -10.84
N ALA A 241 -13.83 -9.11 -9.62
CA ALA A 241 -14.97 -8.33 -9.15
C ALA A 241 -14.61 -6.84 -9.01
N LEU A 242 -13.47 -6.53 -8.42
CA LEU A 242 -12.97 -5.15 -8.27
C LEU A 242 -12.65 -4.50 -9.63
N SER A 243 -12.06 -5.25 -10.58
CA SER A 243 -11.80 -4.77 -11.94
C SER A 243 -13.08 -4.50 -12.72
N ARG A 244 -14.14 -5.30 -12.53
CA ARG A 244 -15.47 -5.06 -13.14
C ARG A 244 -16.13 -3.79 -12.58
N LEU A 245 -15.96 -3.52 -11.29
CA LEU A 245 -16.44 -2.28 -10.67
C LEU A 245 -15.69 -1.05 -11.21
N GLN A 246 -14.39 -1.17 -11.46
CA GLN A 246 -13.57 -0.08 -12.01
C GLN A 246 -13.84 0.21 -13.49
N SER A 247 -14.21 -0.79 -14.28
CA SER A 247 -14.41 -0.67 -15.75
C SER A 247 -15.79 -0.12 -16.14
N ASN A 248 -16.69 0.08 -15.21
CA ASN A 248 -18.03 0.56 -15.49
C ASN A 248 -18.03 2.08 -15.76
N ARG A 249 -18.07 2.47 -17.04
CA ARG A 249 -18.05 3.87 -17.53
C ARG A 249 -19.09 4.80 -16.86
N PRO A 250 -20.36 4.37 -16.61
CA PRO A 250 -21.35 5.21 -15.96
C PRO A 250 -20.96 5.64 -14.54
N LEU A 251 -20.24 4.78 -13.81
CA LEU A 251 -19.75 5.03 -12.45
C LEU A 251 -18.70 6.15 -12.40
N ARG A 252 -17.83 6.18 -13.41
CA ARG A 252 -16.77 7.17 -13.52
C ARG A 252 -17.32 8.56 -13.79
N GLU A 253 -18.33 8.67 -14.67
CA GLU A 253 -18.98 9.93 -14.99
C GLU A 253 -19.81 10.49 -13.82
N LEU A 254 -20.52 9.64 -13.08
CA LEU A 254 -21.28 10.04 -11.89
C LEU A 254 -20.37 10.54 -10.75
N ARG A 255 -19.21 9.91 -10.58
CA ARG A 255 -18.20 10.31 -9.59
C ARG A 255 -17.56 11.66 -9.92
N GLU A 256 -17.30 11.93 -11.20
CA GLU A 256 -16.79 13.23 -11.66
C GLU A 256 -17.85 14.34 -11.47
N VAL A 257 -19.12 14.05 -11.69
CA VAL A 257 -20.22 14.96 -11.42
C VAL A 257 -20.37 15.24 -9.92
N ALA A 258 -20.28 14.21 -9.07
CA ALA A 258 -20.33 14.37 -7.62
C ALA A 258 -19.14 15.19 -7.08
N LYS A 259 -17.92 14.99 -7.59
CA LYS A 259 -16.75 15.81 -7.27
C LYS A 259 -16.90 17.26 -7.73
N GLY A 260 -17.57 17.49 -8.86
CA GLY A 260 -17.84 18.84 -9.37
C GLY A 260 -18.83 19.63 -8.51
N VAL A 261 -19.84 18.96 -7.97
CA VAL A 261 -20.87 19.57 -7.10
C VAL A 261 -20.32 19.91 -5.72
N THR A 262 -19.46 19.04 -5.13
CA THR A 262 -18.85 19.30 -3.81
C THR A 262 -17.83 20.43 -3.80
N LYS A 263 -17.27 20.80 -4.95
CA LYS A 263 -16.32 21.93 -5.06
C LYS A 263 -16.98 23.30 -5.03
N GLN A 264 -18.30 23.39 -5.24
CA GLN A 264 -19.03 24.67 -5.37
C GLN A 264 -19.84 25.09 -4.14
N ILE A 265 -19.98 24.23 -3.12
CA ILE A 265 -20.88 24.54 -1.99
C ILE A 265 -20.09 24.35 -0.67
N GLY A 266 -19.68 25.45 -0.07
CA GLY A 266 -19.01 25.49 1.21
C GLY A 266 -19.97 25.28 2.40
N GLY A 267 -19.52 24.59 3.44
CA GLY A 267 -20.10 24.56 4.79
C GLY A 267 -21.33 23.64 4.96
N SER A 268 -21.36 22.86 5.98
CA SER A 268 -22.45 21.96 6.48
C SER A 268 -22.93 20.82 5.57
N MET A 269 -22.33 20.61 4.43
CA MET A 269 -22.70 19.56 3.46
C MET A 269 -21.91 18.25 3.60
N HIS A 270 -21.04 18.14 4.58
CA HIS A 270 -20.21 16.92 4.76
C HIS A 270 -21.07 15.69 5.12
N GLU A 271 -22.10 15.87 5.95
CA GLU A 271 -23.04 14.79 6.27
C GLU A 271 -23.98 14.45 5.08
N LEU A 272 -24.34 15.45 4.28
CA LEU A 272 -25.18 15.24 3.11
C LEU A 272 -24.38 14.57 1.98
N ALA A 273 -23.11 14.95 1.80
CA ALA A 273 -22.20 14.33 0.85
C ALA A 273 -21.90 12.87 1.23
N ALA A 274 -21.72 12.57 2.50
CA ALA A 274 -21.57 11.19 2.99
C ALA A 274 -22.84 10.36 2.74
N LYS A 275 -24.03 10.90 3.00
CA LYS A 275 -25.30 10.22 2.72
C LYS A 275 -25.57 10.06 1.22
N VAL A 276 -25.21 11.04 0.41
CA VAL A 276 -25.35 10.93 -1.05
C VAL A 276 -24.38 9.93 -1.62
N ASP A 277 -23.15 9.83 -1.07
CA ASP A 277 -22.16 8.84 -1.46
C ASP A 277 -22.61 7.42 -1.03
N GLU A 278 -23.19 7.27 0.15
CA GLU A 278 -23.81 6.02 0.63
C GLU A 278 -25.02 5.60 -0.22
N TYR A 279 -25.89 6.55 -0.56
CA TYR A 279 -27.05 6.31 -1.43
C TYR A 279 -26.64 6.01 -2.88
N ALA A 280 -25.62 6.69 -3.39
CA ALA A 280 -25.06 6.42 -4.71
C ALA A 280 -24.37 5.06 -4.77
N ARG A 281 -23.69 4.62 -3.71
CA ARG A 281 -23.14 3.26 -3.60
C ARG A 281 -24.25 2.20 -3.61
N GLY A 282 -25.32 2.40 -2.87
CA GLY A 282 -26.48 1.48 -2.83
C GLY A 282 -27.23 1.39 -4.16
N LEU A 283 -27.35 2.50 -4.91
CA LEU A 283 -27.99 2.52 -6.22
C LEU A 283 -27.12 1.97 -7.36
N ILE A 284 -25.79 2.05 -7.23
CA ILE A 284 -24.83 1.69 -8.29
C ILE A 284 -24.45 0.22 -8.20
N SER A 285 -24.48 -0.38 -7.03
CA SER A 285 -24.19 -1.81 -6.85
C SER A 285 -25.35 -2.74 -7.26
N GLY A 286 -26.42 -2.23 -7.80
CA GLY A 286 -27.50 -3.03 -8.45
C GLY A 286 -27.96 -4.26 -7.68
N SER A 287 -27.79 -4.32 -6.38
CA SER A 287 -28.07 -5.38 -5.41
C SER A 287 -26.86 -5.80 -4.57
N GLY A 288 -26.02 -4.91 -4.04
CA GLY A 288 -25.07 -5.47 -3.12
C GLY A 288 -23.96 -4.55 -2.68
N SER A 289 -23.75 -4.52 -1.42
CA SER A 289 -22.54 -4.15 -0.71
C SER A 289 -21.30 -4.80 -1.39
N THR A 290 -20.15 -4.17 -1.28
CA THR A 290 -18.89 -4.83 -1.65
C THR A 290 -18.67 -6.05 -0.74
N LEU A 291 -17.85 -7.00 -1.17
CA LEU A 291 -17.48 -8.15 -0.32
C LEU A 291 -16.99 -7.72 1.07
N PHE A 292 -16.33 -6.58 1.17
CA PHE A 292 -15.87 -6.05 2.45
C PHE A 292 -17.01 -5.63 3.36
N GLU A 293 -18.05 -5.01 2.81
CA GLU A 293 -19.25 -4.60 3.55
C GLU A 293 -20.07 -5.83 3.98
N GLU A 294 -20.15 -6.85 3.12
CA GLU A 294 -20.76 -8.15 3.49
C GLU A 294 -20.05 -8.82 4.68
N LEU A 295 -18.73 -8.61 4.80
CA LEU A 295 -17.93 -9.11 5.91
C LEU A 295 -17.94 -8.14 7.11
N GLY A 296 -18.72 -7.06 7.07
CA GLY A 296 -18.87 -6.11 8.17
C GLY A 296 -17.77 -5.04 8.26
N LEU A 297 -17.01 -4.80 7.17
CA LEU A 297 -16.00 -3.73 7.14
C LEU A 297 -16.55 -2.50 6.40
N TYR A 298 -16.33 -1.30 6.93
CA TYR A 298 -16.60 -0.08 6.19
C TYR A 298 -15.59 0.09 5.06
N TYR A 299 -16.07 0.13 3.81
CA TYR A 299 -15.21 0.17 2.63
C TYR A 299 -14.98 1.58 2.11
N ILE A 300 -13.71 1.93 1.89
CA ILE A 300 -13.26 3.19 1.28
C ILE A 300 -12.40 2.87 0.05
N GLY A 301 -12.78 3.34 -1.10
CA GLY A 301 -11.93 3.17 -2.30
C GLY A 301 -12.72 3.06 -3.61
N PRO A 302 -12.00 2.84 -4.72
CA PRO A 302 -10.54 2.79 -4.84
C PRO A 302 -9.87 4.17 -4.69
N VAL A 303 -8.69 4.19 -4.07
CA VAL A 303 -7.85 5.39 -3.85
C VAL A 303 -6.57 5.25 -4.67
N ASP A 304 -6.10 6.32 -5.29
CA ASP A 304 -4.81 6.34 -5.98
C ASP A 304 -3.66 6.26 -4.96
N GLY A 305 -2.90 5.17 -5.00
CA GLY A 305 -1.80 4.90 -4.07
C GLY A 305 -0.56 5.76 -4.28
N HIS A 306 -0.47 6.49 -5.40
CA HIS A 306 0.59 7.46 -5.68
C HIS A 306 0.18 8.89 -5.37
N ASN A 307 -1.08 9.14 -4.99
CA ASN A 307 -1.55 10.45 -4.58
C ASN A 307 -1.43 10.65 -3.06
N ILE A 308 -0.32 11.23 -2.62
CA ILE A 308 -0.04 11.45 -1.20
C ILE A 308 -1.04 12.41 -0.52
N ASP A 309 -1.64 13.34 -1.29
CA ASP A 309 -2.65 14.28 -0.78
C ASP A 309 -3.91 13.52 -0.39
N ASP A 310 -4.43 12.67 -1.29
CA ASP A 310 -5.62 11.86 -1.04
C ASP A 310 -5.36 10.82 0.06
N LEU A 311 -4.21 10.15 0.02
CA LEU A 311 -3.82 9.18 1.04
C LEU A 311 -3.79 9.81 2.45
N THR A 312 -3.12 10.95 2.58
CA THR A 312 -3.01 11.62 3.89
C THR A 312 -4.35 12.16 4.37
N ALA A 313 -5.19 12.67 3.48
CA ALA A 313 -6.53 13.17 3.82
C ALA A 313 -7.43 12.03 4.32
N ILE A 314 -7.49 10.91 3.57
CA ILE A 314 -8.31 9.74 3.93
C ILE A 314 -7.83 9.12 5.24
N LEU A 315 -6.51 8.92 5.40
CA LEU A 315 -5.96 8.34 6.64
C LEU A 315 -6.19 9.23 7.86
N LYS A 316 -6.13 10.57 7.72
CA LYS A 316 -6.46 11.52 8.80
C LYS A 316 -7.95 11.43 9.17
N GLU A 317 -8.82 11.38 8.18
CA GLU A 317 -10.25 11.26 8.40
C GLU A 317 -10.58 9.96 9.14
N VAL A 318 -10.10 8.81 8.64
CA VAL A 318 -10.31 7.50 9.27
C VAL A 318 -9.75 7.47 10.69
N LYS A 319 -8.57 8.07 10.91
CA LYS A 319 -7.97 8.16 12.27
C LYS A 319 -8.80 9.01 13.22
N SER A 320 -9.42 10.08 12.74
CA SER A 320 -10.19 11.03 13.55
C SER A 320 -11.62 10.55 13.82
N THR A 321 -12.16 9.76 12.93
CA THR A 321 -13.52 9.27 13.00
C THR A 321 -13.63 8.18 14.06
N LYS A 322 -14.51 8.38 15.02
CA LYS A 322 -14.87 7.35 16.00
C LYS A 322 -15.84 6.37 15.32
N THR A 323 -15.34 5.62 14.33
CA THR A 323 -16.11 4.51 13.77
C THR A 323 -16.12 3.38 14.80
N THR A 324 -17.28 2.83 15.03
CA THR A 324 -17.40 1.50 15.60
C THR A 324 -17.14 0.53 14.45
N GLY A 325 -16.13 -0.33 14.58
CA GLY A 325 -15.87 -1.39 13.63
C GLY A 325 -14.69 -1.20 12.67
N PRO A 326 -14.36 -2.26 11.92
CA PRO A 326 -13.21 -2.29 11.05
C PRO A 326 -13.43 -1.50 9.75
N VAL A 327 -12.39 -0.81 9.30
CA VAL A 327 -12.36 -0.07 8.04
C VAL A 327 -11.47 -0.78 7.03
N SER A 328 -11.92 -0.92 5.79
CA SER A 328 -11.10 -1.37 4.66
C SER A 328 -10.85 -0.22 3.69
N ILE A 329 -9.58 0.13 3.47
CA ILE A 329 -9.16 1.12 2.48
C ILE A 329 -8.53 0.40 1.29
N HIS A 330 -9.14 0.53 0.12
CA HIS A 330 -8.62 -0.07 -1.11
C HIS A 330 -7.77 0.94 -1.87
N VAL A 331 -6.47 0.71 -1.87
CA VAL A 331 -5.46 1.53 -2.53
C VAL A 331 -5.02 0.85 -3.82
N VAL A 332 -5.10 1.54 -4.95
CA VAL A 332 -4.70 1.02 -6.26
C VAL A 332 -3.41 1.68 -6.70
N ASN A 333 -2.40 0.87 -6.98
CA ASN A 333 -1.10 1.30 -7.48
C ASN A 333 -0.93 0.80 -8.92
N PRO A 334 -1.39 1.54 -9.94
CA PRO A 334 -1.08 1.20 -11.32
C PRO A 334 0.42 1.35 -11.56
N GLN A 335 1.05 0.26 -11.96
CA GLN A 335 2.47 0.24 -12.35
C GLN A 335 2.64 0.75 -13.77
#